data_dfb8579f0911081842a7e72af2bf4efd
#
_entry.id   dfb8579f0911081842a7e72af2bf4efd
#
_cell.length_a   1.000
_cell.length_b   1.000
_cell.length_c   1.000
_cell.angle_alpha   90.00
_cell.angle_beta   90.00
_cell.angle_gamma   90.00
#
_symmetry.space_group_name_H-M   'P 1'
#
loop_
_entity.id
_entity.type
_entity.pdbx_description
1 polymer ?
#
loop_
_entity_poly.entity_id
_entity_poly.type
_entity_poly.pdbx_seq_one_letter_code
_entity_poly.pdbx_strand_id
1 'polypeptide(L)'
;MEYSILSNNLKMPMVGFGVFKVTDKEECQLSVLSAIRSGYRLIDTAVVYGNEDAVGDAVREAIATGLCTREELFITSKLWVQDMANYDLAKAGIEASLKKSGLDYFDLYLLHQAMGDYFSAWRALEDAYEAGKLKAIGVSNFYAHVLANFCETVRITPMVNQVELHPYFAQPAALETMKHYNVQPEAWAPLGGGRHKPYENVMLQGIADAHQKTIAQVVLRWNVQRGVTVIPKSTRQERIEENFAIWDFSLTDNEMAQINALDLGYVGEAVKHFNPEFVRGCLGVKIHD
;
A
#
# COMPACT_ATOMS: atom_id res chain seq x y z
N MET A 1 -18.22 2.13 1.17
CA MET A 1 -16.82 1.72 0.88
C MET A 1 -16.85 0.51 -0.03
N GLU A 2 -15.99 0.46 -1.05
CA GLU A 2 -15.85 -0.66 -1.99
C GLU A 2 -14.72 -1.59 -1.52
N TYR A 3 -14.77 -2.85 -1.97
CA TYR A 3 -13.79 -3.90 -1.64
C TYR A 3 -13.34 -4.60 -2.92
N SER A 4 -12.06 -4.97 -2.98
CA SER A 4 -11.58 -5.99 -3.92
C SER A 4 -11.63 -7.37 -3.25
N ILE A 5 -11.70 -8.41 -4.08
CA ILE A 5 -11.63 -9.80 -3.63
C ILE A 5 -10.28 -10.35 -4.06
N LEU A 6 -9.42 -10.65 -3.12
CA LEU A 6 -8.10 -11.24 -3.37
C LEU A 6 -8.24 -12.68 -3.90
N SER A 7 -7.18 -13.22 -4.49
CA SER A 7 -7.18 -14.57 -5.06
C SER A 7 -7.50 -15.69 -4.06
N ASN A 8 -7.36 -15.42 -2.75
CA ASN A 8 -7.77 -16.33 -1.67
C ASN A 8 -9.18 -16.02 -1.08
N ASN A 9 -9.99 -15.21 -1.75
CA ASN A 9 -11.31 -14.75 -1.35
C ASN A 9 -11.36 -13.80 -0.15
N LEU A 10 -10.23 -13.30 0.35
CA LEU A 10 -10.21 -12.29 1.38
C LEU A 10 -10.67 -10.93 0.80
N LYS A 11 -11.53 -10.23 1.53
CA LYS A 11 -12.01 -8.90 1.15
C LYS A 11 -11.01 -7.83 1.60
N MET A 12 -10.48 -7.06 0.64
CA MET A 12 -9.55 -5.95 0.88
C MET A 12 -10.25 -4.61 0.59
N PRO A 13 -10.27 -3.65 1.54
CA PRO A 13 -10.83 -2.32 1.28
C PRO A 13 -10.09 -1.60 0.16
N MET A 14 -10.82 -0.91 -0.73
CA MET A 14 -10.23 -0.16 -1.86
C MET A 14 -9.58 1.16 -1.46
N VAL A 15 -9.86 1.67 -0.25
CA VAL A 15 -9.21 2.84 0.33
C VAL A 15 -8.67 2.49 1.70
N GLY A 16 -7.36 2.60 1.85
CA GLY A 16 -6.63 2.43 3.09
C GLY A 16 -5.95 3.71 3.56
N PHE A 17 -5.33 3.65 4.71
CA PHE A 17 -4.61 4.74 5.35
C PHE A 17 -3.15 4.36 5.55
N GLY A 18 -2.23 5.11 4.90
CA GLY A 18 -0.79 4.92 5.02
C GLY A 18 -0.18 5.75 6.16
N VAL A 19 0.85 5.22 6.83
CA VAL A 19 1.58 5.91 7.92
C VAL A 19 3.05 6.17 7.61
N PHE A 20 3.49 6.07 6.37
CA PHE A 20 4.86 6.37 6.00
C PHE A 20 5.27 7.80 6.38
N LYS A 21 6.45 7.97 6.99
CA LYS A 21 6.97 9.24 7.52
C LYS A 21 6.16 9.86 8.68
N VAL A 22 5.30 9.12 9.34
CA VAL A 22 4.76 9.51 10.64
C VAL A 22 5.63 8.86 11.70
N THR A 23 6.67 9.58 12.13
CA THR A 23 7.73 9.04 13.00
C THR A 23 7.47 9.27 14.49
N ASP A 24 6.65 10.25 14.82
CA ASP A 24 6.19 10.44 16.19
C ASP A 24 5.11 9.39 16.51
N LYS A 25 5.31 8.69 17.64
CA LYS A 25 4.47 7.56 18.02
C LYS A 25 3.04 8.00 18.36
N GLU A 26 2.90 9.09 19.11
CA GLU A 26 1.60 9.62 19.52
C GLU A 26 0.83 10.17 18.31
N GLU A 27 1.51 10.95 17.45
CA GLU A 27 0.92 11.44 16.20
C GLU A 27 0.46 10.27 15.30
N CYS A 28 1.25 9.20 15.22
CA CYS A 28 0.91 8.01 14.44
C CYS A 28 -0.33 7.33 14.99
N GLN A 29 -0.37 7.06 16.28
CA GLN A 29 -1.52 6.44 16.97
C GLN A 29 -2.79 7.27 16.78
N LEU A 30 -2.72 8.58 17.04
CA LEU A 30 -3.87 9.49 16.88
C LEU A 30 -4.36 9.56 15.42
N SER A 31 -3.44 9.57 14.45
CA SER A 31 -3.79 9.59 13.02
C SER A 31 -4.51 8.30 12.59
N VAL A 32 -4.06 7.14 13.06
CA VAL A 32 -4.70 5.85 12.79
C VAL A 32 -6.09 5.79 13.44
N LEU A 33 -6.24 6.22 14.69
CA LEU A 33 -7.54 6.30 15.35
C LEU A 33 -8.50 7.23 14.62
N SER A 34 -8.00 8.37 14.16
CA SER A 34 -8.75 9.33 13.34
C SER A 34 -9.24 8.67 12.05
N ALA A 35 -8.36 7.94 11.35
CA ALA A 35 -8.73 7.21 10.14
C ALA A 35 -9.81 6.15 10.42
N ILE A 36 -9.67 5.35 11.48
CA ILE A 36 -10.68 4.34 11.85
C ILE A 36 -12.02 4.99 12.17
N ARG A 37 -12.05 6.12 12.92
CA ARG A 37 -13.26 6.90 13.20
C ARG A 37 -13.92 7.45 11.93
N SER A 38 -13.12 7.85 10.95
CA SER A 38 -13.59 8.33 9.63
C SER A 38 -14.11 7.21 8.72
N GLY A 39 -13.98 5.93 9.12
CA GLY A 39 -14.48 4.78 8.38
C GLY A 39 -13.43 3.95 7.65
N TYR A 40 -12.15 4.31 7.70
CA TYR A 40 -11.09 3.46 7.16
C TYR A 40 -11.06 2.11 7.89
N ARG A 41 -10.77 1.05 7.14
CA ARG A 41 -10.59 -0.30 7.69
C ARG A 41 -9.28 -0.94 7.24
N LEU A 42 -8.59 -0.38 6.24
CA LEU A 42 -7.24 -0.79 5.85
C LEU A 42 -6.22 0.22 6.38
N ILE A 43 -5.21 -0.27 7.13
CA ILE A 43 -4.08 0.52 7.65
C ILE A 43 -2.78 -0.10 7.12
N ASP A 44 -1.94 0.72 6.49
CA ASP A 44 -0.68 0.30 5.89
C ASP A 44 0.52 0.87 6.65
N THR A 45 1.34 -0.02 7.20
CA THR A 45 2.64 0.27 7.79
C THR A 45 3.75 -0.57 7.17
N ALA A 46 4.95 -0.54 7.74
CA ALA A 46 6.09 -1.39 7.39
C ALA A 46 7.13 -1.38 8.51
N VAL A 47 7.94 -2.44 8.60
CA VAL A 47 9.04 -2.55 9.59
C VAL A 47 9.96 -1.33 9.54
N VAL A 48 10.38 -0.92 8.32
CA VAL A 48 11.29 0.21 8.12
C VAL A 48 10.70 1.59 8.47
N TYR A 49 9.37 1.70 8.65
CA TYR A 49 8.75 2.96 9.08
C TYR A 49 8.95 3.23 10.58
N GLY A 50 9.27 2.20 11.35
CA GLY A 50 9.56 2.30 12.78
C GLY A 50 8.33 2.49 13.67
N ASN A 51 7.11 2.38 13.12
CA ASN A 51 5.86 2.76 13.80
C ASN A 51 4.82 1.64 13.91
N GLU A 52 5.21 0.37 13.73
CA GLU A 52 4.30 -0.79 13.84
C GLU A 52 3.66 -0.91 15.24
N ASP A 53 4.40 -0.52 16.29
CA ASP A 53 3.91 -0.50 17.66
C ASP A 53 2.81 0.56 17.86
N ALA A 54 2.99 1.76 17.29
CA ALA A 54 1.97 2.81 17.31
C ALA A 54 0.68 2.40 16.58
N VAL A 55 0.82 1.72 15.42
CA VAL A 55 -0.33 1.15 14.69
C VAL A 55 -1.02 0.08 15.54
N GLY A 56 -0.26 -0.83 16.16
CA GLY A 56 -0.79 -1.85 17.05
C GLY A 56 -1.51 -1.27 18.28
N ASP A 57 -0.95 -0.21 18.89
CA ASP A 57 -1.58 0.51 20.01
C ASP A 57 -2.92 1.13 19.56
N ALA A 58 -2.97 1.78 18.40
CA ALA A 58 -4.19 2.35 17.84
C ALA A 58 -5.27 1.28 17.56
N VAL A 59 -4.87 0.14 16.99
CA VAL A 59 -5.78 -0.99 16.74
C VAL A 59 -6.38 -1.50 18.04
N ARG A 60 -5.56 -1.74 19.07
CA ARG A 60 -6.04 -2.19 20.38
C ARG A 60 -6.99 -1.18 21.04
N GLU A 61 -6.66 0.10 20.97
CA GLU A 61 -7.51 1.17 21.49
C GLU A 61 -8.85 1.27 20.73
N ALA A 62 -8.83 1.18 19.40
CA ALA A 62 -10.04 1.19 18.58
C ALA A 62 -10.99 0.04 18.95
N ILE A 63 -10.44 -1.16 19.17
CA ILE A 63 -11.21 -2.34 19.58
C ILE A 63 -11.73 -2.16 21.03
N ALA A 64 -10.88 -1.74 21.97
CA ALA A 64 -11.23 -1.57 23.36
C ALA A 64 -12.32 -0.49 23.57
N THR A 65 -12.35 0.52 22.70
CA THR A 65 -13.37 1.60 22.74
C THR A 65 -14.61 1.30 21.91
N GLY A 66 -14.68 0.12 21.27
CA GLY A 66 -15.85 -0.30 20.47
C GLY A 66 -16.00 0.42 19.14
N LEU A 67 -14.95 1.03 18.60
CA LEU A 67 -14.97 1.66 17.26
C LEU A 67 -15.06 0.64 16.14
N CYS A 68 -14.48 -0.54 16.34
CA CYS A 68 -14.52 -1.66 15.39
C CYS A 68 -14.08 -2.96 16.09
N THR A 69 -14.31 -4.11 15.44
CA THR A 69 -13.69 -5.40 15.83
C THR A 69 -12.36 -5.60 15.09
N ARG A 70 -11.56 -6.59 15.52
CA ARG A 70 -10.30 -6.95 14.82
C ARG A 70 -10.57 -7.46 13.41
N GLU A 71 -11.65 -8.20 13.22
CA GLU A 71 -12.06 -8.80 11.94
C GLU A 71 -12.55 -7.77 10.92
N GLU A 72 -12.98 -6.60 11.37
CA GLU A 72 -13.33 -5.49 10.48
C GLU A 72 -12.11 -4.74 9.96
N LEU A 73 -10.94 -4.90 10.60
CA LEU A 73 -9.70 -4.23 10.21
C LEU A 73 -8.87 -5.10 9.27
N PHE A 74 -8.21 -4.44 8.32
CA PHE A 74 -7.25 -5.00 7.39
C PHE A 74 -5.89 -4.32 7.61
N ILE A 75 -4.98 -4.98 8.32
CA ILE A 75 -3.69 -4.40 8.70
C ILE A 75 -2.59 -4.96 7.81
N THR A 76 -1.88 -4.06 7.11
CA THR A 76 -0.75 -4.39 6.25
C THR A 76 0.56 -3.98 6.91
N SER A 77 1.56 -4.88 6.90
CA SER A 77 2.96 -4.54 7.14
C SER A 77 3.87 -5.13 6.06
N LYS A 78 5.19 -4.85 6.12
CA LYS A 78 6.12 -5.20 5.05
C LYS A 78 7.48 -5.57 5.63
N LEU A 79 8.05 -6.69 5.14
CA LEU A 79 9.39 -7.14 5.46
C LEU A 79 10.43 -6.26 4.76
N TRP A 80 11.40 -5.75 5.51
CA TRP A 80 12.47 -4.93 4.93
C TRP A 80 13.58 -5.80 4.32
N VAL A 81 14.31 -5.22 3.37
CA VAL A 81 15.35 -5.93 2.59
C VAL A 81 16.46 -6.54 3.44
N GLN A 82 16.76 -6.00 4.62
CA GLN A 82 17.74 -6.54 5.55
C GLN A 82 17.37 -7.98 5.96
N ASP A 83 16.10 -8.20 6.27
CA ASP A 83 15.58 -9.50 6.71
C ASP A 83 15.27 -10.44 5.53
N MET A 84 15.35 -9.93 4.29
CA MET A 84 15.16 -10.74 3.08
C MET A 84 16.44 -11.45 2.61
N ALA A 85 17.53 -11.40 3.37
CA ALA A 85 18.81 -12.00 2.97
C ALA A 85 18.79 -13.54 2.94
N ASN A 86 17.90 -14.19 3.69
CA ASN A 86 17.64 -15.62 3.67
C ASN A 86 16.31 -15.98 4.36
N TYR A 87 15.92 -17.25 4.28
CA TYR A 87 14.69 -17.77 4.87
C TYR A 87 14.59 -17.55 6.40
N ASP A 88 15.64 -17.84 7.15
CA ASP A 88 15.61 -17.78 8.63
C ASP A 88 15.48 -16.35 9.13
N LEU A 89 16.19 -15.39 8.50
CA LEU A 89 16.04 -13.97 8.80
C LEU A 89 14.64 -13.47 8.45
N ALA A 90 14.10 -13.86 7.31
CA ALA A 90 12.74 -13.48 6.93
C ALA A 90 11.70 -14.01 7.93
N LYS A 91 11.83 -15.26 8.35
CA LYS A 91 10.98 -15.85 9.40
C LYS A 91 11.09 -15.11 10.72
N ALA A 92 12.31 -14.79 11.16
CA ALA A 92 12.54 -14.03 12.38
C ALA A 92 11.97 -12.60 12.29
N GLY A 93 12.11 -11.94 11.13
CA GLY A 93 11.56 -10.61 10.86
C GLY A 93 10.03 -10.57 10.96
N ILE A 94 9.33 -11.60 10.43
CA ILE A 94 7.87 -11.72 10.55
C ILE A 94 7.46 -11.82 12.03
N GLU A 95 8.13 -12.69 12.81
CA GLU A 95 7.84 -12.85 14.24
C GLU A 95 8.12 -11.56 15.04
N ALA A 96 9.21 -10.85 14.70
CA ALA A 96 9.56 -9.58 15.31
C ALA A 96 8.50 -8.51 15.03
N SER A 97 7.97 -8.47 13.79
CA SER A 97 6.92 -7.55 13.35
C SER A 97 5.60 -7.80 14.10
N LEU A 98 5.17 -9.05 14.21
CA LEU A 98 4.00 -9.46 15.02
C LEU A 98 4.17 -9.07 16.48
N LYS A 99 5.32 -9.37 17.06
CA LYS A 99 5.64 -9.01 18.45
C LYS A 99 5.64 -7.49 18.66
N LYS A 100 6.22 -6.72 17.74
CA LYS A 100 6.31 -5.27 17.84
C LYS A 100 4.95 -4.59 17.75
N SER A 101 4.11 -5.02 16.80
CA SER A 101 2.75 -4.53 16.65
C SER A 101 1.82 -5.01 17.78
N GLY A 102 2.14 -6.14 18.43
CA GLY A 102 1.28 -6.80 19.42
C GLY A 102 -0.01 -7.35 18.80
N LEU A 103 0.03 -7.70 17.53
CA LEU A 103 -1.08 -8.34 16.81
C LEU A 103 -0.84 -9.85 16.69
N ASP A 104 -1.93 -10.63 16.74
CA ASP A 104 -1.87 -12.09 16.57
C ASP A 104 -1.62 -12.47 15.10
N TYR A 105 -2.05 -11.63 14.16
CA TYR A 105 -1.87 -11.82 12.72
C TYR A 105 -1.88 -10.48 11.97
N PHE A 106 -1.25 -10.45 10.79
CA PHE A 106 -1.48 -9.42 9.78
C PHE A 106 -2.47 -9.91 8.73
N ASP A 107 -3.32 -9.00 8.22
CA ASP A 107 -4.23 -9.31 7.11
C ASP A 107 -3.48 -9.40 5.79
N LEU A 108 -2.45 -8.58 5.61
CA LEU A 108 -1.53 -8.63 4.47
C LEU A 108 -0.09 -8.38 4.93
N TYR A 109 0.83 -9.18 4.43
CA TYR A 109 2.25 -8.94 4.65
C TYR A 109 3.02 -8.97 3.33
N LEU A 110 3.85 -7.94 3.09
CA LEU A 110 4.51 -7.74 1.81
C LEU A 110 6.02 -7.92 1.91
N LEU A 111 6.65 -8.43 0.86
CA LEU A 111 8.05 -8.13 0.59
C LEU A 111 8.14 -6.66 0.15
N HIS A 112 8.89 -5.82 0.86
CA HIS A 112 8.85 -4.36 0.68
C HIS A 112 9.50 -3.89 -0.62
N GLN A 113 10.52 -4.63 -1.10
CA GLN A 113 11.27 -4.31 -2.31
C GLN A 113 11.64 -5.58 -3.09
N ALA A 114 11.74 -5.47 -4.40
CA ALA A 114 12.27 -6.53 -5.27
C ALA A 114 13.82 -6.55 -5.20
N MET A 115 14.38 -6.74 -4.01
CA MET A 115 15.82 -6.67 -3.74
C MET A 115 16.24 -7.78 -2.78
N GLY A 116 17.52 -8.16 -2.80
CA GLY A 116 18.04 -9.24 -1.96
C GLY A 116 17.57 -10.63 -2.41
N ASP A 117 17.56 -11.60 -1.50
CA ASP A 117 17.06 -12.96 -1.76
C ASP A 117 15.55 -13.06 -1.48
N TYR A 118 14.76 -12.32 -2.26
CA TYR A 118 13.31 -12.28 -2.09
C TYR A 118 12.62 -13.63 -2.36
N PHE A 119 13.24 -14.57 -3.08
CA PHE A 119 12.70 -15.93 -3.24
C PHE A 119 12.78 -16.75 -1.96
N SER A 120 13.90 -16.68 -1.23
CA SER A 120 14.02 -17.34 0.08
C SER A 120 13.10 -16.68 1.12
N ALA A 121 13.03 -15.36 1.13
CA ALA A 121 12.12 -14.61 1.99
C ALA A 121 10.64 -14.95 1.71
N TRP A 122 10.28 -15.12 0.42
CA TRP A 122 8.92 -15.50 0.05
C TRP A 122 8.49 -16.84 0.63
N ARG A 123 9.39 -17.85 0.64
CA ARG A 123 9.09 -19.13 1.28
C ARG A 123 8.75 -18.98 2.77
N ALA A 124 9.39 -18.06 3.47
CA ALA A 124 9.04 -17.77 4.87
C ALA A 124 7.64 -17.11 5.00
N LEU A 125 7.26 -16.25 4.04
CA LEU A 125 5.91 -15.69 3.99
C LEU A 125 4.87 -16.78 3.68
N GLU A 126 5.13 -17.67 2.73
CA GLU A 126 4.26 -18.82 2.41
C GLU A 126 4.00 -19.70 3.63
N ASP A 127 5.05 -20.04 4.40
CA ASP A 127 4.91 -20.86 5.61
C ASP A 127 4.16 -20.12 6.73
N ALA A 128 4.39 -18.80 6.88
CA ALA A 128 3.65 -17.98 7.84
C ALA A 128 2.16 -17.81 7.45
N TYR A 129 1.87 -17.78 6.17
CA TYR A 129 0.50 -17.78 5.63
C TYR A 129 -0.20 -19.11 5.93
N GLU A 130 0.43 -20.25 5.67
CA GLU A 130 -0.11 -21.57 5.99
C GLU A 130 -0.31 -21.75 7.50
N ALA A 131 0.58 -21.18 8.33
CA ALA A 131 0.44 -21.16 9.77
C ALA A 131 -0.65 -20.21 10.30
N GLY A 132 -1.29 -19.42 9.43
CA GLY A 132 -2.37 -18.48 9.77
C GLY A 132 -1.92 -17.18 10.42
N LYS A 133 -0.61 -16.92 10.50
CA LYS A 133 -0.02 -15.67 11.00
C LYS A 133 -0.19 -14.50 10.03
N LEU A 134 -0.30 -14.81 8.75
CA LEU A 134 -0.58 -13.87 7.65
C LEU A 134 -1.84 -14.34 6.94
N LYS A 135 -2.84 -13.47 6.76
CA LYS A 135 -4.10 -13.82 6.07
C LYS A 135 -4.01 -13.68 4.56
N ALA A 136 -3.08 -12.86 4.09
CA ALA A 136 -2.68 -12.72 2.69
C ALA A 136 -1.20 -12.38 2.63
N ILE A 137 -0.54 -12.73 1.52
CA ILE A 137 0.86 -12.40 1.25
C ILE A 137 0.98 -11.73 -0.11
N GLY A 138 1.89 -10.77 -0.20
CA GLY A 138 2.08 -10.00 -1.41
C GLY A 138 3.48 -9.41 -1.52
N VAL A 139 3.65 -8.57 -2.52
CA VAL A 139 4.92 -7.93 -2.83
C VAL A 139 4.74 -6.42 -2.99
N SER A 140 5.83 -5.68 -2.95
CA SER A 140 5.84 -4.25 -3.25
C SER A 140 7.01 -3.91 -4.15
N ASN A 141 6.77 -3.02 -5.13
CA ASN A 141 7.76 -2.59 -6.11
C ASN A 141 8.27 -3.71 -7.05
N PHE A 142 7.45 -4.74 -7.28
CA PHE A 142 7.70 -5.75 -8.30
C PHE A 142 7.12 -5.26 -9.63
N TYR A 143 7.95 -4.66 -10.47
CA TYR A 143 7.54 -4.19 -11.79
C TYR A 143 7.29 -5.35 -12.76
N ALA A 144 6.64 -5.09 -13.90
CA ALA A 144 6.03 -6.08 -14.75
C ALA A 144 6.89 -7.34 -15.02
N HIS A 145 8.14 -7.17 -15.47
CA HIS A 145 9.01 -8.32 -15.78
C HIS A 145 9.48 -9.10 -14.55
N VAL A 146 9.69 -8.40 -13.42
CA VAL A 146 10.07 -9.04 -12.15
C VAL A 146 8.89 -9.79 -11.57
N LEU A 147 7.69 -9.17 -11.61
CA LEU A 147 6.46 -9.80 -11.13
C LEU A 147 6.13 -11.05 -11.93
N ALA A 148 6.22 -10.99 -13.27
CA ALA A 148 5.94 -12.15 -14.13
C ALA A 148 6.87 -13.32 -13.80
N ASN A 149 8.19 -13.09 -13.76
CA ASN A 149 9.14 -14.14 -13.38
C ASN A 149 8.86 -14.69 -11.98
N PHE A 150 8.50 -13.83 -11.05
CA PHE A 150 8.19 -14.23 -9.67
C PHE A 150 6.95 -15.11 -9.60
N CYS A 151 5.85 -14.71 -10.23
CA CYS A 151 4.59 -15.47 -10.26
C CYS A 151 4.75 -16.86 -10.87
N GLU A 152 5.57 -17.01 -11.91
CA GLU A 152 5.84 -18.31 -12.58
C GLU A 152 6.77 -19.22 -11.75
N THR A 153 7.44 -18.68 -10.73
CA THR A 153 8.47 -19.41 -9.98
C THR A 153 8.04 -19.85 -8.60
N VAL A 154 7.16 -19.06 -7.93
CA VAL A 154 6.75 -19.29 -6.54
C VAL A 154 5.59 -20.27 -6.43
N ARG A 155 5.45 -20.92 -5.27
CA ARG A 155 4.38 -21.87 -4.99
C ARG A 155 3.02 -21.19 -4.82
N ILE A 156 2.99 -20.06 -4.08
CA ILE A 156 1.80 -19.23 -3.88
C ILE A 156 2.03 -17.91 -4.59
N THR A 157 1.21 -17.61 -5.59
CA THR A 157 1.26 -16.33 -6.29
C THR A 157 0.95 -15.18 -5.33
N PRO A 158 1.67 -14.03 -5.39
CA PRO A 158 1.34 -12.86 -4.59
C PRO A 158 -0.12 -12.45 -4.79
N MET A 159 -0.81 -12.10 -3.71
CA MET A 159 -2.22 -11.67 -3.77
C MET A 159 -2.34 -10.18 -4.04
N VAL A 160 -1.31 -9.40 -3.67
CA VAL A 160 -1.24 -7.94 -3.83
C VAL A 160 0.15 -7.55 -4.34
N ASN A 161 0.22 -6.55 -5.21
CA ASN A 161 1.46 -5.85 -5.53
C ASN A 161 1.28 -4.35 -5.31
N GLN A 162 1.97 -3.81 -4.30
CA GLN A 162 1.93 -2.40 -3.95
C GLN A 162 3.02 -1.63 -4.70
N VAL A 163 2.64 -0.73 -5.61
CA VAL A 163 3.58 0.03 -6.45
C VAL A 163 3.32 1.54 -6.38
N GLU A 164 4.32 2.36 -6.75
CA GLU A 164 4.07 3.78 -7.00
C GLU A 164 3.07 3.92 -8.14
N LEU A 165 1.92 4.56 -7.87
CA LEU A 165 0.92 4.77 -8.89
C LEU A 165 0.13 6.04 -8.61
N HIS A 166 0.15 6.96 -9.58
CA HIS A 166 -0.54 8.25 -9.58
C HIS A 166 -0.70 8.73 -11.03
N PRO A 167 -1.43 9.82 -11.33
CA PRO A 167 -1.69 10.24 -12.72
C PRO A 167 -0.45 10.40 -13.60
N TYR A 168 0.67 10.85 -13.05
CA TYR A 168 1.94 11.03 -13.79
C TYR A 168 2.78 9.75 -13.88
N PHE A 169 2.35 8.68 -13.24
CA PHE A 169 2.94 7.35 -13.31
C PHE A 169 1.83 6.30 -13.18
N ALA A 170 1.04 6.16 -14.25
CA ALA A 170 -0.19 5.36 -14.26
C ALA A 170 0.05 3.85 -14.42
N GLN A 171 1.22 3.43 -14.83
CA GLN A 171 1.71 2.04 -14.91
C GLN A 171 0.78 1.06 -15.65
N PRO A 172 0.30 1.33 -16.87
CA PRO A 172 -0.66 0.46 -17.56
C PRO A 172 -0.13 -0.97 -17.77
N ALA A 173 1.14 -1.12 -18.17
CA ALA A 173 1.76 -2.43 -18.37
C ALA A 173 1.88 -3.26 -17.06
N ALA A 174 2.16 -2.60 -15.92
CA ALA A 174 2.19 -3.27 -14.63
C ALA A 174 0.79 -3.73 -14.22
N LEU A 175 -0.25 -2.92 -14.45
CA LEU A 175 -1.64 -3.29 -14.18
C LEU A 175 -2.10 -4.48 -15.05
N GLU A 176 -1.73 -4.53 -16.33
CA GLU A 176 -2.03 -5.68 -17.19
C GLU A 176 -1.35 -6.95 -16.68
N THR A 177 -0.09 -6.87 -16.27
CA THR A 177 0.63 -8.00 -15.69
C THR A 177 -0.03 -8.48 -14.40
N MET A 178 -0.39 -7.56 -13.50
CA MET A 178 -1.10 -7.91 -12.26
C MET A 178 -2.44 -8.56 -12.55
N LYS A 179 -3.20 -8.02 -13.51
CA LYS A 179 -4.49 -8.60 -13.94
C LYS A 179 -4.31 -10.02 -14.49
N HIS A 180 -3.26 -10.27 -15.29
CA HIS A 180 -2.97 -11.60 -15.86
C HIS A 180 -2.77 -12.66 -14.76
N TYR A 181 -2.08 -12.31 -13.68
CA TYR A 181 -1.80 -13.23 -12.57
C TYR A 181 -2.83 -13.16 -11.43
N ASN A 182 -3.93 -12.44 -11.60
CA ASN A 182 -4.93 -12.19 -10.55
C ASN A 182 -4.31 -11.60 -9.26
N VAL A 183 -3.40 -10.65 -9.43
CA VAL A 183 -2.74 -9.90 -8.35
C VAL A 183 -3.41 -8.55 -8.20
N GLN A 184 -3.91 -8.22 -7.00
CA GLN A 184 -4.54 -6.92 -6.72
C GLN A 184 -3.50 -5.80 -6.75
N PRO A 185 -3.69 -4.76 -7.59
CA PRO A 185 -2.84 -3.57 -7.53
C PRO A 185 -3.17 -2.69 -6.33
N GLU A 186 -2.14 -2.19 -5.67
CA GLU A 186 -2.25 -1.19 -4.60
C GLU A 186 -1.27 -0.04 -4.87
N ALA A 187 -1.76 1.20 -4.74
CA ALA A 187 -1.01 2.41 -5.03
C ALA A 187 -0.41 3.03 -3.76
N TRP A 188 0.92 3.00 -3.62
CA TRP A 188 1.56 3.93 -2.70
C TRP A 188 1.80 5.28 -3.37
N ALA A 189 1.84 6.37 -2.58
CA ALA A 189 1.87 7.76 -3.05
C ALA A 189 0.81 8.08 -4.13
N PRO A 190 -0.47 7.72 -3.95
CA PRO A 190 -1.50 7.91 -4.98
C PRO A 190 -1.68 9.37 -5.38
N LEU A 191 -1.26 10.32 -4.54
CA LEU A 191 -1.28 11.77 -4.77
C LEU A 191 0.09 12.33 -5.20
N GLY A 192 0.99 11.49 -5.74
CA GLY A 192 2.30 11.87 -6.28
C GLY A 192 3.39 12.12 -5.23
N GLY A 193 3.13 11.92 -3.93
CA GLY A 193 4.14 12.01 -2.87
C GLY A 193 4.86 13.36 -2.77
N GLY A 194 4.21 14.46 -3.13
CA GLY A 194 4.78 15.83 -3.17
C GLY A 194 5.58 16.13 -4.43
N ARG A 195 5.56 15.23 -5.41
CA ARG A 195 6.18 15.39 -6.73
C ARG A 195 5.11 15.74 -7.77
N HIS A 196 5.53 16.22 -8.94
CA HIS A 196 4.67 16.50 -10.12
C HIS A 196 3.51 17.47 -9.89
N LYS A 197 3.37 18.03 -8.68
CA LYS A 197 2.41 19.09 -8.34
C LYS A 197 0.99 18.86 -8.91
N PRO A 198 0.32 17.75 -8.61
CA PRO A 198 -1.02 17.46 -9.14
C PRO A 198 -2.02 18.57 -8.81
N TYR A 199 -1.84 19.26 -7.68
CA TYR A 199 -2.69 20.36 -7.21
C TYR A 199 -2.55 21.67 -8.02
N GLU A 200 -1.54 21.77 -8.91
CA GLU A 200 -1.37 22.89 -9.83
C GLU A 200 -1.87 22.56 -11.25
N ASN A 201 -2.40 21.37 -11.48
CA ASN A 201 -2.86 20.91 -12.79
C ASN A 201 -4.27 21.43 -13.09
N VAL A 202 -4.39 22.31 -14.09
CA VAL A 202 -5.65 22.99 -14.47
C VAL A 202 -6.72 21.99 -14.93
N MET A 203 -6.35 20.93 -15.64
CA MET A 203 -7.29 19.91 -16.09
C MET A 203 -7.87 19.13 -14.91
N LEU A 204 -7.03 18.71 -13.95
CA LEU A 204 -7.50 18.05 -12.72
C LEU A 204 -8.38 18.97 -11.89
N GLN A 205 -8.06 20.30 -11.84
CA GLN A 205 -8.91 21.27 -11.16
C GLN A 205 -10.27 21.40 -11.84
N GLY A 206 -10.31 21.45 -13.17
CA GLY A 206 -11.59 21.52 -13.93
C GLY A 206 -12.49 20.31 -13.67
N ILE A 207 -11.92 19.09 -13.60
CA ILE A 207 -12.66 17.88 -13.24
C ILE A 207 -13.16 17.97 -11.77
N ALA A 208 -12.30 18.40 -10.86
CA ALA A 208 -12.64 18.56 -9.45
C ALA A 208 -13.81 19.55 -9.26
N ASP A 209 -13.77 20.69 -9.93
CA ASP A 209 -14.83 21.70 -9.88
C ASP A 209 -16.16 21.16 -10.43
N ALA A 210 -16.13 20.41 -11.54
CA ALA A 210 -17.32 19.81 -12.14
C ALA A 210 -18.04 18.83 -11.19
N HIS A 211 -17.29 18.11 -10.36
CA HIS A 211 -17.81 17.19 -9.37
C HIS A 211 -18.00 17.80 -7.97
N GLN A 212 -17.65 19.08 -7.76
CA GLN A 212 -17.62 19.73 -6.44
C GLN A 212 -16.74 18.95 -5.45
N LYS A 213 -15.60 18.47 -5.91
CA LYS A 213 -14.61 17.68 -5.16
C LYS A 213 -13.25 18.36 -5.18
N THR A 214 -12.32 17.82 -4.40
CA THR A 214 -10.92 18.25 -4.46
C THR A 214 -10.16 17.42 -5.49
N ILE A 215 -9.00 17.92 -5.95
CA ILE A 215 -8.10 17.17 -6.82
C ILE A 215 -7.68 15.84 -6.14
N ALA A 216 -7.48 15.83 -4.81
CA ALA A 216 -7.17 14.61 -4.09
C ALA A 216 -8.27 13.56 -4.25
N GLN A 217 -9.52 13.95 -4.06
CA GLN A 217 -10.67 13.03 -4.23
C GLN A 217 -10.78 12.52 -5.67
N VAL A 218 -10.60 13.38 -6.67
CA VAL A 218 -10.59 12.99 -8.10
C VAL A 218 -9.51 11.95 -8.38
N VAL A 219 -8.28 12.17 -7.94
CA VAL A 219 -7.16 11.25 -8.17
C VAL A 219 -7.35 9.91 -7.43
N LEU A 220 -7.87 9.94 -6.21
CA LEU A 220 -8.17 8.71 -5.47
C LEU A 220 -9.31 7.94 -6.14
N ARG A 221 -10.38 8.61 -6.59
CA ARG A 221 -11.49 7.98 -7.30
C ARG A 221 -11.05 7.39 -8.64
N TRP A 222 -10.19 8.10 -9.39
CA TRP A 222 -9.58 7.59 -10.62
C TRP A 222 -8.85 6.26 -10.41
N ASN A 223 -8.06 6.13 -9.35
CA ASN A 223 -7.40 4.87 -9.00
C ASN A 223 -8.41 3.77 -8.70
N VAL A 224 -9.38 4.05 -7.83
CA VAL A 224 -10.40 3.07 -7.41
C VAL A 224 -11.22 2.58 -8.62
N GLN A 225 -11.60 3.48 -9.55
CA GLN A 225 -12.32 3.10 -10.78
C GLN A 225 -11.48 2.24 -11.74
N ARG A 226 -10.15 2.28 -11.64
CA ARG A 226 -9.23 1.39 -12.35
C ARG A 226 -9.01 0.05 -11.63
N GLY A 227 -9.70 -0.21 -10.52
CA GLY A 227 -9.52 -1.39 -9.69
C GLY A 227 -8.26 -1.34 -8.81
N VAL A 228 -7.68 -0.17 -8.59
CA VAL A 228 -6.47 0.03 -7.79
C VAL A 228 -6.84 0.45 -6.37
N THR A 229 -6.40 -0.31 -5.36
CA THR A 229 -6.48 0.10 -3.96
C THR A 229 -5.54 1.27 -3.70
N VAL A 230 -5.95 2.24 -2.89
CA VAL A 230 -5.14 3.44 -2.58
C VAL A 230 -4.89 3.59 -1.09
N ILE A 231 -3.67 4.04 -0.73
CA ILE A 231 -3.26 4.28 0.67
C ILE A 231 -2.74 5.71 0.86
N PRO A 232 -3.60 6.75 0.71
CA PRO A 232 -3.21 8.11 1.01
C PRO A 232 -2.79 8.26 2.48
N LYS A 233 -1.87 9.23 2.75
CA LYS A 233 -1.37 9.56 4.09
C LYS A 233 -1.70 11.01 4.44
N SER A 234 -2.19 11.23 5.65
CA SER A 234 -2.28 12.53 6.28
C SER A 234 -2.26 12.41 7.81
N THR A 235 -1.76 13.43 8.50
CA THR A 235 -1.91 13.57 9.97
C THR A 235 -2.96 14.63 10.32
N ARG A 236 -3.61 15.24 9.31
CA ARG A 236 -4.66 16.26 9.48
C ARG A 236 -6.02 15.64 9.33
N GLN A 237 -6.87 15.80 10.35
CA GLN A 237 -8.22 15.22 10.41
C GLN A 237 -9.05 15.53 9.16
N GLU A 238 -9.08 16.79 8.73
CA GLU A 238 -9.89 17.22 7.59
C GLU A 238 -9.48 16.52 6.29
N ARG A 239 -8.16 16.28 6.10
CA ARG A 239 -7.65 15.55 4.93
C ARG A 239 -7.88 14.05 5.01
N ILE A 240 -7.90 13.48 6.22
CA ILE A 240 -8.22 12.07 6.45
C ILE A 240 -9.67 11.83 6.01
N GLU A 241 -10.59 12.67 6.47
CA GLU A 241 -12.00 12.61 6.09
C GLU A 241 -12.22 12.88 4.59
N GLU A 242 -11.59 13.92 4.04
CA GLU A 242 -11.65 14.28 2.63
C GLU A 242 -11.21 13.12 1.72
N ASN A 243 -10.06 12.50 2.02
CA ASN A 243 -9.51 11.39 1.24
C ASN A 243 -10.40 10.14 1.28
N PHE A 244 -11.20 9.96 2.31
CA PHE A 244 -12.15 8.85 2.42
C PHE A 244 -13.48 9.13 1.70
N ALA A 245 -13.86 10.40 1.54
CA ALA A 245 -15.14 10.82 0.98
C ALA A 245 -15.14 10.84 -0.55
N ILE A 246 -14.92 9.67 -1.19
CA ILE A 246 -14.84 9.50 -2.65
C ILE A 246 -15.93 8.59 -3.23
N TRP A 247 -16.96 8.26 -2.45
CA TRP A 247 -17.92 7.21 -2.81
C TRP A 247 -19.21 7.74 -3.44
N ASP A 248 -19.44 9.04 -3.42
CA ASP A 248 -20.67 9.73 -3.82
C ASP A 248 -20.61 10.32 -5.25
N PHE A 249 -19.52 10.06 -5.99
CA PHE A 249 -19.37 10.46 -7.38
C PHE A 249 -18.60 9.42 -8.21
N SER A 250 -18.67 9.54 -9.52
CA SER A 250 -17.90 8.73 -10.47
C SER A 250 -17.36 9.61 -11.58
N LEU A 251 -16.14 9.32 -12.03
CA LEU A 251 -15.54 9.94 -13.20
C LEU A 251 -16.12 9.31 -14.47
N THR A 252 -16.39 10.11 -15.48
CA THR A 252 -16.79 9.68 -16.81
C THR A 252 -15.61 9.05 -17.56
N ASP A 253 -15.88 8.26 -18.60
CA ASP A 253 -14.84 7.65 -19.44
C ASP A 253 -13.91 8.73 -20.06
N ASN A 254 -14.44 9.90 -20.41
CA ASN A 254 -13.65 11.01 -20.93
C ASN A 254 -12.71 11.58 -19.87
N GLU A 255 -13.17 11.80 -18.64
CA GLU A 255 -12.33 12.27 -17.53
C GLU A 255 -11.26 11.23 -17.17
N MET A 256 -11.63 9.95 -17.15
CA MET A 256 -10.67 8.85 -16.96
C MET A 256 -9.58 8.87 -18.04
N ALA A 257 -9.95 9.07 -19.32
CA ALA A 257 -9.01 9.16 -20.43
C ALA A 257 -8.10 10.39 -20.32
N GLN A 258 -8.65 11.56 -19.92
CA GLN A 258 -7.87 12.77 -19.69
C GLN A 258 -6.85 12.59 -18.59
N ILE A 259 -7.21 11.96 -17.47
CA ILE A 259 -6.29 11.70 -16.36
C ILE A 259 -5.22 10.68 -16.79
N ASN A 260 -5.60 9.62 -17.53
CA ASN A 260 -4.65 8.65 -18.07
C ASN A 260 -3.61 9.29 -19.01
N ALA A 261 -3.98 10.35 -19.73
CA ALA A 261 -3.08 11.06 -20.63
C ALA A 261 -1.99 11.90 -19.92
N LEU A 262 -2.07 12.05 -18.59
CA LEU A 262 -1.00 12.68 -17.78
C LEU A 262 0.20 11.77 -17.54
N ASP A 263 0.11 10.48 -17.88
CA ASP A 263 1.17 9.50 -17.64
C ASP A 263 2.47 9.88 -18.34
N LEU A 264 3.54 10.02 -17.58
CA LEU A 264 4.89 10.30 -18.07
C LEU A 264 5.70 9.04 -18.33
N GLY A 265 5.13 7.88 -18.00
CA GLY A 265 5.82 6.60 -18.09
C GLY A 265 7.05 6.49 -17.17
N TYR A 266 8.02 5.64 -17.57
CA TYR A 266 9.27 5.43 -16.83
C TYR A 266 10.32 6.52 -17.10
N VAL A 267 9.94 7.80 -16.97
CA VAL A 267 10.84 8.93 -17.25
C VAL A 267 11.18 9.71 -15.98
N GLY A 268 12.41 10.22 -15.89
CA GLY A 268 12.88 11.08 -14.81
C GLY A 268 13.00 10.37 -13.45
N GLU A 269 12.71 11.12 -12.38
CA GLU A 269 12.85 10.64 -11.01
C GLU A 269 11.68 9.76 -10.52
N ALA A 270 10.68 9.52 -11.36
CA ALA A 270 9.48 8.77 -10.98
C ALA A 270 9.81 7.34 -10.55
N VAL A 271 10.84 6.72 -11.13
CA VAL A 271 11.21 5.34 -10.82
C VAL A 271 12.68 5.24 -10.37
N LYS A 272 12.90 5.39 -9.09
CA LYS A 272 14.25 5.24 -8.49
C LYS A 272 14.73 3.79 -8.45
N HIS A 273 13.83 2.80 -8.52
CA HIS A 273 14.14 1.37 -8.43
C HIS A 273 15.05 0.86 -9.57
N PHE A 274 15.14 1.57 -10.69
CA PHE A 274 16.12 1.29 -11.76
C PHE A 274 17.49 1.96 -11.52
N ASN A 275 17.62 2.82 -10.49
CA ASN A 275 18.87 3.48 -10.17
C ASN A 275 19.73 2.60 -9.26
N PRO A 276 20.94 2.19 -9.66
CA PRO A 276 21.81 1.35 -8.83
C PRO A 276 22.18 1.98 -7.48
N GLU A 277 22.26 3.30 -7.39
CA GLU A 277 22.55 4.00 -6.14
C GLU A 277 21.37 3.92 -5.17
N PHE A 278 20.15 4.03 -5.68
CA PHE A 278 18.94 3.83 -4.87
C PHE A 278 18.85 2.40 -4.33
N VAL A 279 19.11 1.40 -5.19
CA VAL A 279 19.15 -0.02 -4.79
C VAL A 279 20.21 -0.25 -3.71
N ARG A 280 21.43 0.26 -3.93
CA ARG A 280 22.50 0.20 -2.92
C ARG A 280 22.11 0.89 -1.61
N GLY A 281 21.47 2.05 -1.70
CA GLY A 281 20.95 2.78 -0.56
C GLY A 281 19.95 1.96 0.24
N CYS A 282 18.95 1.35 -0.41
CA CYS A 282 17.97 0.48 0.25
C CYS A 282 18.62 -0.73 0.94
N LEU A 283 19.56 -1.40 0.27
CA LEU A 283 20.28 -2.54 0.83
C LEU A 283 21.19 -2.15 2.01
N GLY A 284 21.60 -0.87 2.10
CA GLY A 284 22.41 -0.32 3.20
C GLY A 284 21.61 0.14 4.42
N VAL A 285 20.28 0.26 4.31
CA VAL A 285 19.42 0.67 5.45
C VAL A 285 19.26 -0.50 6.41
N LYS A 286 19.80 -0.33 7.62
CA LYS A 286 19.63 -1.27 8.73
C LYS A 286 18.47 -0.83 9.63
N ILE A 287 17.65 -1.78 10.04
CA ILE A 287 16.51 -1.59 10.94
C ILE A 287 16.75 -2.22 12.32
N HIS A 288 17.80 -3.04 12.41
CA HIS A 288 18.35 -3.65 13.65
C HIS A 288 19.83 -4.01 13.43
N ASP A 289 20.52 -4.41 14.48
CA ASP A 289 21.93 -4.83 14.48
C ASP A 289 22.18 -6.14 13.73
#